data_36aeb91561038b13979cbf469e6264f1
#
_entry.id   36aeb91561038b13979cbf469e6264f1
#
_cell.length_a   1.000
_cell.length_b   1.000
_cell.length_c   1.000
_cell.angle_alpha   90.00
_cell.angle_beta   90.00
_cell.angle_gamma   90.00
#
_symmetry.space_group_name_H-M   'P 1'
#
loop_
_entity.id
_entity.type
_entity.pdbx_description
1 polymer ?
#
loop_
_entity_poly.entity_id
_entity_poly.type
_entity_poly.pdbx_seq_one_letter_code
_entity_poly.pdbx_strand_id
1 'polypeptide(L)'
;IKGEISYGIFVDDAYQKEHKGEGKPYSKHVLYHRKYLILKFEKEKPFYGSIGIDMAAQFGGTIYDKPNFKTSVTKFPSGIKSFFKVFVPLSGGNDSPLIDQVNVTGNHLGSYLLEIGYRKKNWHAKLYHERYFDDHSGMIFKNKWDGLWGIEYRTIKKKSITGAVFEIMNSKDQSGPFLFDKTEELPLKTSGADFYYGHMAYNGWTHRGHTMGTPFIASPGYNTDGFLGFKSSRSLAFHAGIDGYIFSELSYKILAGHQQGWGTGYLPFTHITHEFSALAEINYRPEKIKGWTFRLSGAFDKGSLFGDNWGIQIGIRKEGLLFSTKK
;
A
#
# COMPACT_ATOMS: atom_id res chain seq x y z
N ILE A 1 15.62 11.49 15.23
CA ILE A 1 14.54 10.54 15.57
C ILE A 1 13.23 11.14 15.08
N LYS A 2 12.38 10.33 14.47
CA LYS A 2 11.00 10.65 14.12
C LYS A 2 10.10 9.52 14.56
N GLY A 3 9.00 9.81 15.25
CA GLY A 3 8.04 8.81 15.69
C GLY A 3 6.65 9.40 15.79
N GLU A 4 5.64 8.54 15.68
CA GLU A 4 4.22 8.90 15.78
C GLU A 4 3.44 7.71 16.34
N ILE A 5 2.40 8.02 17.08
CA ILE A 5 1.35 7.10 17.50
C ILE A 5 0.04 7.75 17.13
N SER A 6 -0.78 7.07 16.37
CA SER A 6 -2.09 7.56 15.93
C SER A 6 -3.17 6.52 16.10
N TYR A 7 -4.39 7.01 16.37
CA TYR A 7 -5.61 6.22 16.47
C TYR A 7 -6.72 6.89 15.68
N GLY A 8 -7.59 6.09 15.11
CA GLY A 8 -8.70 6.55 14.31
C GLY A 8 -9.81 5.51 14.20
N ILE A 9 -10.77 5.83 13.38
CA ILE A 9 -11.88 4.93 13.03
C ILE A 9 -12.07 4.95 11.52
N PHE A 10 -12.35 3.79 10.92
CA PHE A 10 -12.77 3.72 9.52
C PHE A 10 -14.18 4.29 9.38
N VAL A 11 -14.36 5.20 8.41
CA VAL A 11 -15.61 5.93 8.18
C VAL A 11 -16.31 5.50 6.89
N ASP A 12 -16.13 4.25 6.49
CA ASP A 12 -16.69 3.67 5.27
C ASP A 12 -17.82 2.65 5.52
N ASP A 13 -18.41 2.66 6.71
CA ASP A 13 -19.50 1.75 7.11
C ASP A 13 -20.69 1.76 6.14
N ALA A 14 -21.12 2.95 5.69
CA ALA A 14 -22.20 3.10 4.72
C ALA A 14 -21.80 2.51 3.36
N TYR A 15 -20.60 2.88 2.87
CA TYR A 15 -20.07 2.34 1.63
C TYR A 15 -20.02 0.82 1.64
N GLN A 16 -19.49 0.21 2.70
CA GLN A 16 -19.40 -1.24 2.81
C GLN A 16 -20.79 -1.90 2.77
N LYS A 17 -21.77 -1.36 3.49
CA LYS A 17 -23.13 -1.87 3.50
C LYS A 17 -23.81 -1.77 2.12
N GLU A 18 -23.59 -0.68 1.41
CA GLU A 18 -24.22 -0.38 0.12
C GLU A 18 -23.59 -1.15 -1.06
N HIS A 19 -22.27 -1.39 -1.01
CA HIS A 19 -21.51 -1.97 -2.13
C HIS A 19 -21.20 -3.46 -1.98
N LYS A 20 -21.50 -4.07 -0.81
CA LYS A 20 -21.36 -5.52 -0.67
C LYS A 20 -22.36 -6.25 -1.57
N GLY A 21 -21.89 -7.35 -2.19
CA GLY A 21 -22.79 -8.29 -2.87
C GLY A 21 -23.68 -9.02 -1.86
N GLU A 22 -24.73 -9.66 -2.38
CA GLU A 22 -25.61 -10.49 -1.57
C GLU A 22 -24.84 -11.59 -0.84
N GLY A 23 -25.10 -11.78 0.45
CA GLY A 23 -24.41 -12.74 1.29
C GLY A 23 -22.92 -12.46 1.55
N LYS A 24 -22.37 -11.33 1.06
CA LYS A 24 -20.97 -10.97 1.31
C LYS A 24 -20.80 -10.26 2.64
N PRO A 25 -19.67 -10.50 3.34
CA PRO A 25 -19.41 -9.88 4.64
C PRO A 25 -19.10 -8.37 4.51
N TYR A 26 -19.42 -7.65 5.58
CA TYR A 26 -19.03 -6.25 5.76
C TYR A 26 -18.77 -5.94 7.23
N SER A 27 -18.09 -4.83 7.49
CA SER A 27 -17.74 -4.42 8.85
C SER A 27 -18.21 -3.00 9.16
N LYS A 28 -18.39 -2.69 10.46
CA LYS A 28 -18.73 -1.35 10.96
C LYS A 28 -17.91 -0.99 12.18
N HIS A 29 -17.64 0.30 12.34
CA HIS A 29 -16.96 0.89 13.49
C HIS A 29 -15.59 0.25 13.77
N VAL A 30 -14.90 -0.15 12.73
CA VAL A 30 -13.54 -0.72 12.84
C VAL A 30 -12.59 0.41 13.27
N LEU A 31 -11.79 0.13 14.28
CA LEU A 31 -10.82 1.06 14.82
C LEU A 31 -9.48 0.86 14.12
N TYR A 32 -8.69 1.93 14.08
CA TYR A 32 -7.36 2.01 13.48
C TYR A 32 -6.33 2.43 14.51
N HIS A 33 -5.18 1.77 14.49
CA HIS A 33 -3.99 2.17 15.22
C HIS A 33 -2.79 2.16 14.26
N ARG A 34 -1.90 3.15 14.40
CA ARG A 34 -0.58 3.15 13.74
C ARG A 34 0.47 3.66 14.71
N LYS A 35 1.65 3.09 14.63
CA LYS A 35 2.85 3.57 15.31
C LYS A 35 4.05 3.40 14.39
N TYR A 36 4.95 4.37 14.39
CA TYR A 36 6.22 4.21 13.73
C TYR A 36 7.35 4.89 14.51
N LEU A 37 8.55 4.37 14.31
CA LEU A 37 9.78 4.95 14.81
C LEU A 37 10.85 4.88 13.72
N ILE A 38 11.46 6.01 13.37
CA ILE A 38 12.53 6.11 12.38
C ILE A 38 13.71 6.83 13.01
N LEU A 39 14.86 6.15 13.00
CA LEU A 39 16.15 6.69 13.41
C LEU A 39 16.93 7.08 12.16
N LYS A 40 17.32 8.35 12.06
CA LYS A 40 18.14 8.89 10.97
C LYS A 40 19.53 9.19 11.48
N PHE A 41 20.55 8.86 10.69
CA PHE A 41 21.94 9.07 11.02
C PHE A 41 22.69 9.81 9.92
N GLU A 42 23.76 10.50 10.28
CA GLU A 42 24.67 11.25 9.39
C GLU A 42 23.94 12.27 8.49
N LYS A 43 22.94 12.97 9.05
CA LYS A 43 22.06 13.92 8.32
C LYS A 43 22.85 15.02 7.59
N GLU A 44 23.97 15.46 8.13
CA GLU A 44 24.81 16.54 7.60
C GLU A 44 25.97 16.05 6.72
N LYS A 45 26.29 14.76 6.75
CA LYS A 45 27.38 14.16 6.00
C LYS A 45 26.98 13.67 4.61
N PRO A 46 27.95 13.47 3.69
CA PRO A 46 27.64 12.92 2.37
C PRO A 46 26.93 11.56 2.41
N PHE A 47 27.38 10.65 3.26
CA PHE A 47 26.68 9.40 3.55
C PHE A 47 25.65 9.61 4.63
N TYR A 48 24.45 9.14 4.39
CA TYR A 48 23.33 9.20 5.33
C TYR A 48 22.48 7.93 5.26
N GLY A 49 21.66 7.72 6.26
CA GLY A 49 20.72 6.62 6.22
C GLY A 49 19.64 6.72 7.29
N SER A 50 18.77 5.76 7.27
CA SER A 50 17.77 5.57 8.32
C SER A 50 17.39 4.10 8.47
N ILE A 51 17.02 3.75 9.69
CA ILE A 51 16.35 2.50 10.02
C ILE A 51 15.05 2.83 10.74
N GLY A 52 14.05 1.99 10.57
CA GLY A 52 12.77 2.23 11.23
C GLY A 52 11.87 1.01 11.23
N ILE A 53 10.79 1.19 11.96
CA ILE A 53 9.65 0.25 11.98
C ILE A 53 8.37 1.07 11.87
N ASP A 54 7.43 0.58 11.07
CA ASP A 54 6.07 1.11 10.94
C ASP A 54 5.09 -0.05 11.12
N MET A 55 4.06 0.15 11.93
CA MET A 55 3.05 -0.88 12.19
C MET A 55 1.68 -0.23 12.29
N ALA A 56 0.72 -0.80 11.57
CA ALA A 56 -0.68 -0.45 11.65
C ALA A 56 -1.52 -1.66 12.09
N ALA A 57 -2.66 -1.41 12.72
CA ALA A 57 -3.61 -2.43 13.13
C ALA A 57 -5.06 -1.98 12.93
N GLN A 58 -5.91 -2.88 12.44
CA GLN A 58 -7.37 -2.77 12.49
C GLN A 58 -7.85 -3.60 13.68
N PHE A 59 -8.74 -3.06 14.52
CA PHE A 59 -9.25 -3.77 15.69
C PHE A 59 -10.67 -3.30 16.06
N GLY A 60 -11.33 -4.04 16.97
CA GLY A 60 -12.68 -3.70 17.38
C GLY A 60 -13.70 -3.78 16.24
N GLY A 61 -14.81 -3.07 16.39
CA GLY A 61 -15.88 -3.05 15.40
C GLY A 61 -16.82 -4.25 15.46
N THR A 62 -17.71 -4.32 14.48
CA THR A 62 -18.70 -5.40 14.34
C THR A 62 -18.66 -5.92 12.91
N ILE A 63 -18.55 -7.23 12.76
CA ILE A 63 -18.51 -7.93 11.49
C ILE A 63 -19.86 -8.59 11.25
N TYR A 64 -20.38 -8.46 10.04
CA TYR A 64 -21.66 -8.99 9.60
C TYR A 64 -21.46 -10.02 8.49
N ASP A 65 -22.27 -11.07 8.49
CA ASP A 65 -22.40 -12.07 7.41
C ASP A 65 -21.08 -12.80 7.05
N LYS A 66 -20.15 -12.95 7.99
CA LYS A 66 -18.88 -13.66 7.74
C LYS A 66 -19.09 -15.19 7.84
N PRO A 67 -18.81 -15.95 6.76
CA PRO A 67 -19.17 -17.38 6.68
C PRO A 67 -18.56 -18.27 7.76
N ASN A 68 -17.38 -17.93 8.26
CA ASN A 68 -16.61 -18.76 9.20
C ASN A 68 -16.84 -18.41 10.68
N PHE A 69 -17.83 -17.54 10.98
CA PHE A 69 -18.17 -17.18 12.34
C PHE A 69 -19.47 -17.87 12.76
N LYS A 70 -19.56 -18.28 14.04
CA LYS A 70 -20.73 -18.99 14.60
C LYS A 70 -22.02 -18.20 14.54
N THR A 71 -21.93 -16.88 14.42
CA THR A 71 -23.08 -15.97 14.37
C THR A 71 -22.97 -15.05 13.16
N SER A 72 -24.09 -14.66 12.60
CA SER A 72 -24.15 -13.68 11.49
C SER A 72 -23.62 -12.29 11.89
N VAL A 73 -23.53 -12.01 13.20
CA VAL A 73 -23.01 -10.75 13.75
C VAL A 73 -21.99 -11.07 14.84
N THR A 74 -20.78 -10.60 14.68
CA THR A 74 -19.70 -10.79 15.65
C THR A 74 -19.11 -9.43 16.03
N LYS A 75 -19.18 -9.09 17.32
CA LYS A 75 -18.59 -7.88 17.89
C LYS A 75 -17.20 -8.18 18.44
N PHE A 76 -16.21 -7.39 18.03
CA PHE A 76 -14.85 -7.48 18.54
C PHE A 76 -14.61 -6.51 19.70
N PRO A 77 -13.79 -6.88 20.68
CA PRO A 77 -13.46 -6.00 21.80
C PRO A 77 -12.78 -4.70 21.32
N SER A 78 -13.27 -3.56 21.80
CA SER A 78 -12.78 -2.22 21.43
C SER A 78 -12.42 -1.36 22.65
N GLY A 79 -12.37 -1.96 23.85
CA GLY A 79 -12.06 -1.27 25.09
C GLY A 79 -10.57 -0.96 25.27
N ILE A 80 -10.21 -0.31 26.37
CA ILE A 80 -8.86 0.11 26.71
C ILE A 80 -7.84 -1.06 26.70
N LYS A 81 -8.27 -2.26 27.10
CA LYS A 81 -7.43 -3.48 27.05
C LYS A 81 -7.05 -3.84 25.60
N SER A 82 -8.00 -3.76 24.66
CA SER A 82 -7.77 -4.03 23.25
C SER A 82 -6.81 -3.01 22.64
N PHE A 83 -6.94 -1.74 23.03
CA PHE A 83 -6.03 -0.68 22.70
C PHE A 83 -4.56 -1.04 23.04
N PHE A 84 -4.30 -1.49 24.27
CA PHE A 84 -2.94 -1.90 24.67
C PHE A 84 -2.48 -3.20 23.97
N LYS A 85 -3.38 -4.14 23.69
CA LYS A 85 -3.03 -5.38 22.99
C LYS A 85 -2.60 -5.13 21.53
N VAL A 86 -3.20 -4.17 20.84
CA VAL A 86 -2.76 -3.80 19.47
C VAL A 86 -1.53 -2.89 19.49
N PHE A 87 -1.33 -2.14 20.56
CA PHE A 87 -0.12 -1.33 20.73
C PHE A 87 1.13 -2.21 20.91
N VAL A 88 1.05 -3.20 21.79
CA VAL A 88 2.04 -4.29 21.87
C VAL A 88 1.34 -5.52 21.33
N PRO A 89 1.71 -6.01 20.12
CA PRO A 89 0.99 -7.12 19.48
C PRO A 89 0.93 -8.34 20.40
N LEU A 90 -0.20 -8.52 21.06
CA LEU A 90 -0.47 -9.61 22.01
C LEU A 90 -1.72 -10.36 21.58
N SER A 91 -1.79 -11.64 21.91
CA SER A 91 -2.97 -12.47 21.66
C SER A 91 -4.20 -11.99 22.43
N GLY A 92 -5.38 -12.31 21.90
CA GLY A 92 -6.66 -12.05 22.55
C GLY A 92 -6.80 -12.77 23.89
N GLY A 93 -7.74 -12.32 24.71
CA GLY A 93 -8.14 -13.03 25.93
C GLY A 93 -9.38 -13.89 25.66
N ASN A 94 -9.91 -14.54 26.71
CA ASN A 94 -11.11 -15.39 26.64
C ASN A 94 -12.37 -14.63 26.15
N ASP A 95 -12.36 -13.30 26.20
CA ASP A 95 -13.39 -12.39 25.70
C ASP A 95 -13.30 -12.10 24.20
N SER A 96 -12.26 -12.60 23.55
CA SER A 96 -11.98 -12.38 22.11
C SER A 96 -12.44 -13.60 21.29
N PRO A 97 -12.76 -13.43 20.00
CA PRO A 97 -12.95 -14.55 19.08
C PRO A 97 -11.73 -15.49 19.05
N LEU A 98 -11.96 -16.79 18.77
CA LEU A 98 -10.89 -17.80 18.78
C LEU A 98 -9.68 -17.41 17.93
N ILE A 99 -9.91 -16.71 16.82
CA ILE A 99 -8.83 -16.26 15.94
C ILE A 99 -7.88 -15.30 16.65
N ASP A 100 -8.40 -14.37 17.43
CA ASP A 100 -7.60 -13.42 18.21
C ASP A 100 -6.96 -14.06 19.44
N GLN A 101 -7.51 -15.19 19.92
CA GLN A 101 -6.94 -15.94 21.06
C GLN A 101 -5.69 -16.73 20.64
N VAL A 102 -5.67 -17.25 19.43
CA VAL A 102 -4.53 -18.05 18.90
C VAL A 102 -3.52 -17.22 18.12
N ASN A 103 -3.91 -16.01 17.68
CA ASN A 103 -3.07 -15.07 16.96
C ASN A 103 -2.97 -13.73 17.71
N VAL A 104 -2.40 -12.73 17.07
CA VAL A 104 -2.39 -11.34 17.58
C VAL A 104 -3.78 -10.75 17.48
N THR A 105 -4.20 -9.97 18.48
CA THR A 105 -5.47 -9.24 18.44
C THR A 105 -5.52 -8.25 17.29
N GLY A 106 -6.49 -8.41 16.38
CA GLY A 106 -6.72 -7.52 15.24
C GLY A 106 -5.91 -7.89 13.99
N ASN A 107 -6.11 -7.12 12.93
CA ASN A 107 -5.39 -7.26 11.66
C ASN A 107 -4.18 -6.33 11.66
N HIS A 108 -3.00 -6.87 11.67
CA HIS A 108 -1.75 -6.13 11.67
C HIS A 108 -1.13 -6.09 10.27
N LEU A 109 -0.46 -4.99 9.97
CA LEU A 109 0.46 -4.87 8.84
C LEU A 109 1.60 -3.95 9.27
N GLY A 110 2.80 -4.41 9.10
CA GLY A 110 3.98 -3.62 9.45
C GLY A 110 5.10 -3.77 8.45
N SER A 111 6.12 -2.94 8.62
CA SER A 111 7.34 -3.02 7.84
C SER A 111 8.55 -2.57 8.63
N TYR A 112 9.70 -3.18 8.33
CA TYR A 112 11.01 -2.64 8.65
C TYR A 112 11.48 -1.76 7.50
N LEU A 113 12.01 -0.59 7.84
CA LEU A 113 12.46 0.42 6.90
C LEU A 113 13.98 0.54 6.96
N LEU A 114 14.65 0.47 5.81
CA LEU A 114 16.07 0.71 5.67
C LEU A 114 16.31 1.67 4.51
N GLU A 115 17.12 2.70 4.74
CA GLU A 115 17.57 3.62 3.69
C GLU A 115 19.05 3.89 3.88
N ILE A 116 19.81 3.84 2.79
CA ILE A 116 21.22 4.23 2.71
C ILE A 116 21.38 5.14 1.51
N GLY A 117 21.95 6.30 1.70
CA GLY A 117 22.10 7.29 0.66
C GLY A 117 23.44 8.00 0.67
N TYR A 118 23.75 8.56 -0.49
CA TYR A 118 24.87 9.45 -0.70
C TYR A 118 24.41 10.74 -1.34
N ARG A 119 24.88 11.88 -0.83
CA ARG A 119 24.52 13.20 -1.36
C ARG A 119 25.74 14.05 -1.63
N LYS A 120 25.63 14.85 -2.66
CA LYS A 120 26.52 15.99 -2.96
C LYS A 120 25.69 17.28 -3.01
N LYS A 121 26.37 18.43 -3.19
CA LYS A 121 25.73 19.75 -3.22
C LYS A 121 24.47 19.83 -4.12
N ASN A 122 24.47 19.14 -5.25
CA ASN A 122 23.43 19.29 -6.27
C ASN A 122 22.63 18.01 -6.55
N TRP A 123 22.99 16.89 -5.98
CA TRP A 123 22.31 15.61 -6.23
C TRP A 123 22.44 14.65 -5.04
N HIS A 124 21.54 13.69 -4.98
CA HIS A 124 21.63 12.53 -4.09
C HIS A 124 21.16 11.27 -4.81
N ALA A 125 21.66 10.15 -4.34
CA ALA A 125 21.15 8.83 -4.69
C ALA A 125 20.97 8.01 -3.41
N LYS A 126 19.98 7.13 -3.39
CA LYS A 126 19.71 6.25 -2.27
C LYS A 126 19.24 4.88 -2.71
N LEU A 127 19.56 3.89 -1.89
CA LEU A 127 18.96 2.57 -1.87
C LEU A 127 18.03 2.50 -0.67
N TYR A 128 16.90 1.88 -0.84
CA TYR A 128 15.97 1.66 0.26
C TYR A 128 15.29 0.30 0.16
N HIS A 129 14.92 -0.21 1.32
CA HIS A 129 14.21 -1.46 1.46
C HIS A 129 13.13 -1.30 2.52
N GLU A 130 11.93 -1.73 2.19
CA GLU A 130 10.81 -1.86 3.11
C GLU A 130 10.41 -3.33 3.16
N ARG A 131 10.62 -4.00 4.30
CA ARG A 131 10.30 -5.40 4.47
C ARG A 131 8.99 -5.57 5.21
N TYR A 132 8.02 -6.20 4.58
CA TYR A 132 6.68 -6.38 5.12
C TYR A 132 6.59 -7.51 6.13
N PHE A 133 5.64 -7.40 7.06
CA PHE A 133 5.22 -8.46 7.98
C PHE A 133 3.79 -8.19 8.46
N ASP A 134 3.02 -9.22 8.76
CA ASP A 134 1.70 -9.15 9.39
C ASP A 134 1.70 -9.77 10.79
N ASP A 135 2.58 -10.73 11.06
CA ASP A 135 2.72 -11.39 12.34
C ASP A 135 4.19 -11.67 12.73
N HIS A 136 4.36 -12.44 13.80
CA HIS A 136 5.68 -12.81 14.31
C HIS A 136 6.55 -13.57 13.29
N SER A 137 5.95 -14.40 12.45
CA SER A 137 6.70 -15.18 11.46
C SER A 137 7.36 -14.28 10.41
N GLY A 138 6.65 -13.25 9.95
CA GLY A 138 7.19 -12.20 9.09
C GLY A 138 8.24 -11.34 9.79
N MET A 139 7.99 -10.98 11.07
CA MET A 139 8.95 -10.20 11.89
C MET A 139 10.32 -10.89 12.04
N ILE A 140 10.36 -12.22 12.08
CA ILE A 140 11.61 -13.01 12.15
C ILE A 140 12.11 -13.47 10.79
N PHE A 141 11.70 -12.79 9.72
CA PHE A 141 12.21 -12.94 8.36
C PHE A 141 11.90 -14.28 7.67
N LYS A 142 10.85 -15.00 8.06
CA LYS A 142 10.43 -16.24 7.38
C LYS A 142 9.78 -16.01 6.01
N ASN A 143 9.40 -14.78 5.69
CA ASN A 143 8.80 -14.35 4.42
C ASN A 143 9.84 -14.03 3.33
N LYS A 144 11.04 -14.58 3.42
CA LYS A 144 12.12 -14.54 2.42
C LYS A 144 12.42 -13.13 1.88
N TRP A 145 12.05 -12.87 0.61
CA TRP A 145 12.36 -11.63 -0.14
C TRP A 145 11.19 -10.65 -0.21
N ASP A 146 10.11 -10.88 0.56
CA ASP A 146 8.98 -9.97 0.57
C ASP A 146 9.39 -8.57 1.03
N GLY A 147 8.87 -7.61 0.31
CA GLY A 147 9.14 -6.19 0.56
C GLY A 147 9.26 -5.39 -0.71
N LEU A 148 9.55 -4.12 -0.54
CA LEU A 148 9.89 -3.17 -1.60
C LEU A 148 11.40 -2.90 -1.57
N TRP A 149 12.03 -3.03 -2.72
CA TRP A 149 13.43 -2.69 -2.96
C TRP A 149 13.48 -1.56 -3.96
N GLY A 150 14.20 -0.49 -3.66
CA GLY A 150 14.24 0.67 -4.54
C GLY A 150 15.59 1.34 -4.61
N ILE A 151 15.85 1.96 -5.76
CA ILE A 151 16.94 2.89 -6.00
C ILE A 151 16.36 4.19 -6.53
N GLU A 152 16.79 5.31 -5.98
CA GLU A 152 16.37 6.64 -6.42
C GLU A 152 17.59 7.54 -6.65
N TYR A 153 17.53 8.33 -7.72
CA TYR A 153 18.43 9.43 -7.99
C TYR A 153 17.64 10.73 -8.13
N ARG A 154 18.15 11.81 -7.54
CA ARG A 154 17.57 13.16 -7.68
C ARG A 154 18.64 14.23 -7.81
N THR A 155 18.39 15.25 -8.65
CA THR A 155 19.22 16.46 -8.72
C THR A 155 18.36 17.71 -8.68
N ILE A 156 18.89 18.78 -8.07
CA ILE A 156 18.25 20.10 -8.03
C ILE A 156 18.51 20.92 -9.31
N LYS A 157 19.44 20.51 -10.16
CA LYS A 157 19.73 21.18 -11.42
C LYS A 157 18.67 20.83 -12.45
N LYS A 158 18.08 21.84 -13.08
CA LYS A 158 17.20 21.64 -14.25
C LYS A 158 17.99 21.00 -15.39
N LYS A 159 17.71 19.74 -15.68
CA LYS A 159 18.33 18.93 -16.73
C LYS A 159 17.27 18.08 -17.40
N SER A 160 17.66 17.41 -18.49
CA SER A 160 16.79 16.43 -19.15
C SER A 160 16.33 15.31 -18.23
N ILE A 161 17.17 14.90 -17.27
CA ILE A 161 16.77 13.99 -16.18
C ILE A 161 17.09 14.66 -14.84
N THR A 162 16.08 14.89 -14.02
CA THR A 162 16.18 15.44 -12.66
C THR A 162 15.86 14.42 -11.59
N GLY A 163 15.11 13.39 -11.92
CA GLY A 163 14.81 12.27 -11.07
C GLY A 163 14.74 10.98 -11.85
N ALA A 164 15.17 9.90 -11.22
CA ALA A 164 14.99 8.54 -11.71
C ALA A 164 14.76 7.61 -10.52
N VAL A 165 13.84 6.67 -10.65
CA VAL A 165 13.53 5.65 -9.66
C VAL A 165 13.34 4.30 -10.34
N PHE A 166 13.80 3.25 -9.68
CA PHE A 166 13.47 1.87 -10.03
C PHE A 166 13.15 1.10 -8.77
N GLU A 167 12.04 0.36 -8.78
CA GLU A 167 11.54 -0.39 -7.64
C GLU A 167 11.12 -1.80 -8.04
N ILE A 168 11.34 -2.73 -7.12
CA ILE A 168 10.83 -4.10 -7.20
C ILE A 168 10.06 -4.36 -5.91
N MET A 169 8.78 -4.71 -6.04
CA MET A 169 7.96 -5.16 -4.92
C MET A 169 7.69 -6.66 -5.04
N ASN A 170 7.98 -7.40 -3.99
CA ASN A 170 7.58 -8.80 -3.85
C ASN A 170 6.69 -8.97 -2.63
N SER A 171 5.55 -9.63 -2.78
CA SER A 171 4.66 -10.05 -1.70
C SER A 171 4.21 -11.52 -1.85
N LYS A 172 4.98 -12.34 -2.58
CA LYS A 172 4.61 -13.74 -2.87
C LYS A 172 4.95 -14.71 -1.76
N ASP A 173 6.01 -14.42 -0.98
CA ASP A 173 6.62 -15.38 -0.06
C ASP A 173 5.99 -15.38 1.33
N GLN A 174 4.88 -14.67 1.52
CA GLN A 174 4.18 -14.54 2.80
C GLN A 174 4.30 -15.81 3.64
N SER A 175 4.65 -15.64 4.92
CA SER A 175 4.97 -16.74 5.84
C SER A 175 3.72 -17.45 6.40
N GLY A 176 3.86 -18.17 7.48
CA GLY A 176 2.78 -18.92 8.10
C GLY A 176 2.65 -20.36 7.60
N PRO A 177 1.64 -21.11 8.09
CA PRO A 177 1.40 -22.47 7.69
C PRO A 177 1.16 -22.62 6.19
N PHE A 178 1.61 -23.71 5.61
CA PHE A 178 1.42 -23.99 4.19
C PHE A 178 -0.02 -24.46 3.96
N LEU A 179 -0.78 -23.79 3.08
CA LEU A 179 -2.19 -24.12 2.84
C LEU A 179 -2.38 -25.06 1.65
N PHE A 180 -1.63 -24.82 0.56
CA PHE A 180 -1.77 -25.57 -0.68
C PHE A 180 -0.41 -25.98 -1.23
N ASP A 181 -0.32 -27.19 -1.75
CA ASP A 181 0.76 -27.58 -2.65
C ASP A 181 0.25 -27.49 -4.09
N LYS A 182 1.16 -27.61 -5.05
CA LYS A 182 0.84 -27.62 -6.47
C LYS A 182 -0.01 -28.85 -6.80
N THR A 183 -1.17 -28.63 -7.44
CA THR A 183 -2.04 -29.68 -7.99
C THR A 183 -2.29 -29.43 -9.47
N GLU A 184 -3.01 -30.33 -10.15
CA GLU A 184 -3.43 -30.12 -11.55
C GLU A 184 -4.39 -28.93 -11.67
N GLU A 185 -5.33 -28.78 -10.71
CA GLU A 185 -6.31 -27.70 -10.69
C GLU A 185 -5.70 -26.36 -10.23
N LEU A 186 -4.71 -26.43 -9.35
CA LEU A 186 -4.00 -25.27 -8.80
C LEU A 186 -2.49 -25.39 -9.09
N PRO A 187 -2.05 -25.13 -10.31
CA PRO A 187 -0.66 -25.34 -10.73
C PRO A 187 0.34 -24.34 -10.14
N LEU A 188 -0.16 -23.24 -9.55
CA LEU A 188 0.68 -22.22 -8.92
C LEU A 188 0.84 -22.54 -7.44
N LYS A 189 2.07 -22.85 -7.04
CA LYS A 189 2.43 -23.01 -5.64
C LYS A 189 2.37 -21.65 -4.95
N THR A 190 1.55 -21.52 -3.89
CA THR A 190 1.54 -20.38 -3.00
C THR A 190 2.28 -20.69 -1.72
N SER A 191 2.91 -19.68 -1.12
CA SER A 191 3.59 -19.79 0.18
C SER A 191 2.59 -19.84 1.33
N GLY A 192 2.99 -19.53 2.58
CA GLY A 192 2.18 -19.69 3.78
C GLY A 192 0.86 -18.94 3.83
N ALA A 193 0.18 -19.08 4.95
CA ALA A 193 -1.18 -18.57 5.18
C ALA A 193 -1.28 -17.07 5.49
N ASP A 194 -0.15 -16.41 5.75
CA ASP A 194 -0.13 -14.97 6.03
C ASP A 194 -0.77 -14.17 4.88
N PHE A 195 -1.43 -13.08 5.21
CA PHE A 195 -2.21 -12.31 4.25
C PHE A 195 -2.09 -10.82 4.53
N TYR A 196 -1.02 -10.18 4.08
CA TYR A 196 -0.68 -8.78 4.38
C TYR A 196 -1.85 -7.79 4.24
N TYR A 197 -2.68 -7.93 3.21
CA TYR A 197 -3.76 -6.99 2.91
C TYR A 197 -5.13 -7.46 3.37
N GLY A 198 -5.31 -8.75 3.61
CA GLY A 198 -6.58 -9.31 4.04
C GLY A 198 -6.58 -9.73 5.51
N HIS A 199 -7.72 -10.20 5.98
CA HIS A 199 -7.87 -10.78 7.30
C HIS A 199 -9.12 -11.66 7.36
N MET A 200 -9.12 -12.68 8.21
CA MET A 200 -10.28 -13.55 8.35
C MET A 200 -11.52 -12.82 8.89
N ALA A 201 -11.36 -11.78 9.67
CA ALA A 201 -12.47 -11.00 10.23
C ALA A 201 -12.80 -9.75 9.41
N TYR A 202 -11.83 -8.93 9.08
CA TYR A 202 -12.00 -7.66 8.38
C TYR A 202 -11.92 -7.83 6.86
N ASN A 203 -12.42 -6.84 6.11
CA ASN A 203 -12.22 -6.79 4.66
C ASN A 203 -10.77 -6.44 4.25
N GLY A 204 -9.93 -6.21 5.24
CA GLY A 204 -8.52 -5.93 5.06
C GLY A 204 -8.20 -4.43 4.93
N TRP A 205 -7.02 -4.12 4.41
CA TRP A 205 -6.50 -2.75 4.32
C TRP A 205 -7.11 -2.00 3.12
N THR A 206 -8.41 -1.78 3.20
CA THR A 206 -9.21 -1.07 2.20
C THR A 206 -10.06 0.02 2.84
N HIS A 207 -10.31 1.10 2.11
CA HIS A 207 -11.24 2.16 2.48
C HIS A 207 -12.03 2.60 1.25
N ARG A 208 -13.36 2.50 1.31
CA ARG A 208 -14.27 2.78 0.19
C ARG A 208 -13.88 2.05 -1.09
N GLY A 209 -13.52 0.75 -0.97
CA GLY A 209 -13.13 -0.09 -2.11
C GLY A 209 -11.72 0.15 -2.64
N HIS A 210 -10.97 1.13 -2.12
CA HIS A 210 -9.61 1.42 -2.54
C HIS A 210 -8.60 0.78 -1.59
N THR A 211 -7.53 0.22 -2.14
CA THR A 211 -6.40 -0.30 -1.36
C THR A 211 -5.71 0.82 -0.60
N MET A 212 -5.41 0.59 0.67
CA MET A 212 -4.58 1.46 1.49
C MET A 212 -3.12 0.97 1.39
N GLY A 213 -2.21 1.84 0.96
CA GLY A 213 -0.78 1.50 0.83
C GLY A 213 -0.33 1.40 -0.62
N THR A 214 0.25 0.26 -1.02
CA THR A 214 0.83 0.14 -2.37
C THR A 214 -0.21 0.03 -3.47
N PRO A 215 -0.04 0.73 -4.61
CA PRO A 215 -0.94 0.62 -5.77
C PRO A 215 -0.83 -0.74 -6.50
N PHE A 216 0.19 -1.55 -6.21
CA PHE A 216 0.38 -2.86 -6.82
C PHE A 216 -0.50 -3.97 -6.25
N ILE A 217 -1.33 -3.68 -5.27
CA ILE A 217 -2.36 -4.60 -4.78
C ILE A 217 -3.71 -4.13 -5.30
N ALA A 218 -4.35 -4.98 -6.10
CA ALA A 218 -5.61 -4.64 -6.77
C ALA A 218 -6.70 -4.27 -5.75
N SER A 219 -7.28 -3.10 -5.93
CA SER A 219 -8.33 -2.58 -5.06
C SER A 219 -9.60 -3.44 -5.14
N PRO A 220 -10.26 -3.74 -3.99
CA PRO A 220 -11.52 -4.46 -3.98
C PRO A 220 -12.64 -3.82 -4.82
N GLY A 221 -12.56 -2.53 -5.09
CA GLY A 221 -13.48 -1.82 -5.99
C GLY A 221 -13.51 -2.37 -7.43
N TYR A 222 -12.49 -3.11 -7.85
CA TYR A 222 -12.47 -3.84 -9.13
C TYR A 222 -13.21 -5.18 -9.09
N ASN A 223 -13.64 -5.66 -7.93
CA ASN A 223 -14.36 -6.90 -7.79
C ASN A 223 -15.79 -6.77 -8.32
N THR A 224 -16.15 -7.55 -9.31
CA THR A 224 -17.47 -7.50 -9.95
C THR A 224 -18.57 -8.26 -9.19
N ASP A 225 -18.21 -9.06 -8.18
CA ASP A 225 -19.13 -9.87 -7.37
C ASP A 225 -19.51 -9.21 -6.03
N GLY A 226 -19.13 -7.95 -5.81
CA GLY A 226 -19.39 -7.23 -4.56
C GLY A 226 -18.62 -7.74 -3.36
N PHE A 227 -17.57 -8.56 -3.56
CA PHE A 227 -16.66 -8.91 -2.48
C PHE A 227 -15.76 -7.72 -2.14
N LEU A 228 -15.84 -7.22 -0.90
CA LEU A 228 -15.13 -6.02 -0.45
C LEU A 228 -13.70 -6.28 0.06
N GLY A 229 -13.25 -7.53 0.03
CA GLY A 229 -11.89 -7.92 0.38
C GLY A 229 -10.99 -8.15 -0.84
N PHE A 230 -9.75 -8.50 -0.59
CA PHE A 230 -8.73 -8.67 -1.61
C PHE A 230 -8.79 -10.06 -2.27
N LYS A 231 -8.82 -10.10 -3.60
CA LYS A 231 -8.70 -11.32 -4.41
C LYS A 231 -7.26 -11.64 -4.81
N SER A 232 -6.36 -10.65 -4.74
CA SER A 232 -4.94 -10.83 -4.98
C SER A 232 -4.13 -9.97 -4.01
N SER A 233 -3.24 -10.62 -3.27
CA SER A 233 -2.27 -9.97 -2.37
C SER A 233 -0.85 -10.49 -2.58
N ARG A 234 -0.70 -11.51 -3.44
CA ARG A 234 0.58 -12.08 -3.80
C ARG A 234 0.98 -11.57 -5.16
N SER A 235 1.97 -10.68 -5.17
CA SER A 235 2.38 -9.95 -6.36
C SER A 235 3.89 -9.87 -6.47
N LEU A 236 4.38 -9.81 -7.70
CA LEU A 236 5.71 -9.36 -8.05
C LEU A 236 5.56 -8.19 -9.02
N ALA A 237 6.02 -7.02 -8.63
CA ALA A 237 5.88 -5.81 -9.42
C ALA A 237 7.23 -5.13 -9.65
N PHE A 238 7.36 -4.54 -10.83
CA PHE A 238 8.47 -3.70 -11.23
C PHE A 238 7.94 -2.33 -11.57
N HIS A 239 8.59 -1.30 -11.06
CA HIS A 239 8.23 0.09 -11.33
C HIS A 239 9.46 0.88 -11.71
N ALA A 240 9.32 1.72 -12.73
CA ALA A 240 10.34 2.68 -13.14
C ALA A 240 9.72 4.05 -13.35
N GLY A 241 10.44 5.09 -12.99
CA GLY A 241 10.02 6.47 -13.18
C GLY A 241 11.19 7.37 -13.52
N ILE A 242 10.94 8.31 -14.41
CA ILE A 242 11.86 9.40 -14.73
C ILE A 242 11.11 10.72 -14.76
N ASP A 243 11.78 11.78 -14.35
CA ASP A 243 11.31 13.16 -14.53
C ASP A 243 12.47 14.08 -14.95
N GLY A 244 12.11 15.20 -15.59
CA GLY A 244 13.11 16.15 -16.03
C GLY A 244 12.51 17.36 -16.75
N TYR A 245 13.37 18.06 -17.48
CA TYR A 245 13.02 19.24 -18.24
C TYR A 245 13.36 19.04 -19.72
N ILE A 246 12.42 19.33 -20.61
CA ILE A 246 12.64 19.45 -22.05
C ILE A 246 13.32 20.79 -22.32
N PHE A 247 12.80 21.87 -21.70
CA PHE A 247 13.41 23.19 -21.61
C PHE A 247 12.97 23.86 -20.29
N SER A 248 13.48 25.05 -19.97
CA SER A 248 13.33 25.68 -18.64
C SER A 248 11.91 25.78 -18.12
N GLU A 249 10.93 25.95 -19.00
CA GLU A 249 9.52 26.12 -18.68
C GLU A 249 8.72 24.81 -18.78
N LEU A 250 9.22 23.80 -19.49
CA LEU A 250 8.51 22.54 -19.75
C LEU A 250 9.20 21.37 -19.05
N SER A 251 8.54 20.83 -18.04
CA SER A 251 8.96 19.59 -17.36
C SER A 251 8.06 18.42 -17.72
N TYR A 252 8.62 17.23 -17.59
CA TYR A 252 7.91 15.97 -17.84
C TYR A 252 8.10 14.98 -16.69
N LYS A 253 7.19 14.00 -16.59
CA LYS A 253 7.30 12.81 -15.77
C LYS A 253 6.75 11.62 -16.56
N ILE A 254 7.47 10.50 -16.52
CA ILE A 254 7.04 9.24 -17.08
C ILE A 254 7.17 8.18 -16.01
N LEU A 255 6.11 7.42 -15.80
CA LEU A 255 6.06 6.27 -14.89
C LEU A 255 5.63 5.05 -15.70
N ALA A 256 6.23 3.90 -15.44
CA ALA A 256 5.81 2.63 -16.00
C ALA A 256 5.93 1.52 -14.94
N GLY A 257 4.99 0.62 -14.92
CA GLY A 257 4.96 -0.52 -14.02
C GLY A 257 4.49 -1.77 -14.73
N HIS A 258 5.03 -2.90 -14.33
CA HIS A 258 4.54 -4.22 -14.70
C HIS A 258 4.42 -5.07 -13.46
N GLN A 259 3.29 -5.74 -13.30
CA GLN A 259 3.08 -6.64 -12.18
C GLN A 259 2.51 -7.98 -12.60
N GLN A 260 2.79 -8.97 -11.78
CA GLN A 260 2.24 -10.31 -11.83
C GLN A 260 1.46 -10.57 -10.54
N GLY A 261 0.33 -11.29 -10.64
CA GLY A 261 -0.51 -11.65 -9.51
C GLY A 261 -0.75 -13.16 -9.42
N TRP A 262 -0.75 -13.69 -8.19
CA TRP A 262 -0.95 -15.10 -7.87
C TRP A 262 -2.21 -15.37 -7.07
N GLY A 263 -3.07 -14.36 -6.85
CA GLY A 263 -4.22 -14.46 -5.97
C GLY A 263 -3.84 -14.27 -4.50
N THR A 264 -4.46 -15.03 -3.61
CA THR A 264 -4.16 -15.06 -2.16
C THR A 264 -3.65 -16.44 -1.74
N GLY A 265 -3.18 -16.58 -0.49
CA GLY A 265 -2.85 -17.88 0.07
C GLY A 265 -4.06 -18.80 0.22
N TYR A 266 -5.26 -18.25 0.38
CA TYR A 266 -6.51 -18.99 0.54
C TYR A 266 -7.24 -19.27 -0.78
N LEU A 267 -7.07 -18.39 -1.78
CA LEU A 267 -7.67 -18.48 -3.11
C LEU A 267 -6.60 -18.15 -4.16
N PRO A 268 -5.67 -19.07 -4.42
CA PRO A 268 -4.66 -18.89 -5.46
C PRO A 268 -5.33 -18.87 -6.84
N PHE A 269 -4.78 -18.08 -7.74
CA PHE A 269 -5.22 -18.09 -9.13
C PHE A 269 -4.77 -19.38 -9.83
N THR A 270 -5.52 -19.81 -10.83
CA THR A 270 -5.16 -20.98 -11.67
C THR A 270 -4.02 -20.67 -12.64
N HIS A 271 -3.81 -19.38 -12.95
CA HIS A 271 -2.71 -18.90 -13.79
C HIS A 271 -2.19 -17.55 -13.28
N ILE A 272 -0.96 -17.23 -13.63
CA ILE A 272 -0.38 -15.91 -13.28
C ILE A 272 -1.10 -14.84 -14.09
N THR A 273 -1.63 -13.83 -13.39
CA THR A 273 -2.19 -12.64 -14.02
C THR A 273 -1.09 -11.61 -14.27
N HIS A 274 -1.26 -10.81 -15.31
CA HIS A 274 -0.31 -9.76 -15.67
C HIS A 274 -1.04 -8.43 -15.81
N GLU A 275 -0.35 -7.36 -15.44
CA GLU A 275 -0.82 -5.98 -15.61
C GLU A 275 0.34 -5.07 -15.99
N PHE A 276 0.12 -4.20 -16.95
CA PHE A 276 1.04 -3.14 -17.32
C PHE A 276 0.34 -1.79 -17.15
N SER A 277 0.99 -0.87 -16.44
CA SER A 277 0.49 0.49 -16.19
C SER A 277 1.52 1.51 -16.64
N ALA A 278 1.07 2.59 -17.27
CA ALA A 278 1.95 3.71 -17.62
C ALA A 278 1.25 5.05 -17.44
N LEU A 279 2.04 6.07 -17.10
CA LEU A 279 1.62 7.47 -17.00
C LEU A 279 2.67 8.37 -17.62
N ALA A 280 2.23 9.32 -18.44
CA ALA A 280 3.04 10.43 -18.91
C ALA A 280 2.38 11.75 -18.51
N GLU A 281 3.17 12.67 -18.00
CA GLU A 281 2.73 14.01 -17.57
C GLU A 281 3.69 15.07 -18.10
N ILE A 282 3.15 16.18 -18.58
CA ILE A 282 3.89 17.39 -18.89
C ILE A 282 3.33 18.57 -18.09
N ASN A 283 4.22 19.45 -17.63
CA ASN A 283 3.88 20.67 -16.92
C ASN A 283 4.58 21.85 -17.59
N TYR A 284 3.77 22.80 -18.09
CA TYR A 284 4.24 24.04 -18.70
C TYR A 284 4.07 25.21 -17.72
N ARG A 285 5.18 25.90 -17.44
CA ARG A 285 5.23 27.07 -16.52
C ARG A 285 5.83 28.25 -17.25
N PRO A 286 5.02 28.99 -18.02
CA PRO A 286 5.50 30.12 -18.82
C PRO A 286 6.03 31.27 -17.94
N GLU A 287 7.23 31.77 -18.25
CA GLU A 287 7.86 32.88 -17.52
C GLU A 287 7.06 34.18 -17.66
N LYS A 288 6.39 34.36 -18.81
CA LYS A 288 5.59 35.58 -19.12
C LYS A 288 4.37 35.74 -18.20
N ILE A 289 3.76 34.68 -17.76
CA ILE A 289 2.57 34.71 -16.89
C ILE A 289 2.91 34.00 -15.56
N LYS A 290 3.59 34.73 -14.71
CA LYS A 290 4.14 34.21 -13.44
C LYS A 290 3.09 33.52 -12.57
N GLY A 291 3.48 32.37 -12.04
CA GLY A 291 2.68 31.58 -11.11
C GLY A 291 1.60 30.71 -11.75
N TRP A 292 1.49 30.67 -13.08
CA TRP A 292 0.63 29.74 -13.78
C TRP A 292 1.36 28.45 -14.11
N THR A 293 0.67 27.33 -13.97
CA THR A 293 1.12 26.02 -14.41
C THR A 293 -0.02 25.35 -15.18
N PHE A 294 0.27 24.91 -16.37
CA PHE A 294 -0.63 24.09 -17.19
C PHE A 294 -0.11 22.66 -17.20
N ARG A 295 -0.98 21.72 -16.86
CA ARG A 295 -0.66 20.29 -16.79
C ARG A 295 -1.50 19.52 -17.78
N LEU A 296 -0.87 18.59 -18.46
CA LEU A 296 -1.52 17.54 -19.23
C LEU A 296 -0.91 16.20 -18.80
N SER A 297 -1.76 15.24 -18.44
CA SER A 297 -1.33 13.87 -18.17
C SER A 297 -2.24 12.86 -18.84
N GLY A 298 -1.64 11.77 -19.30
CA GLY A 298 -2.34 10.59 -19.80
C GLY A 298 -1.82 9.35 -19.10
N ALA A 299 -2.71 8.42 -18.80
CA ALA A 299 -2.40 7.14 -18.19
C ALA A 299 -3.18 6.02 -18.82
N PHE A 300 -2.64 4.81 -18.77
CA PHE A 300 -3.36 3.60 -19.14
C PHE A 300 -2.91 2.40 -18.34
N ASP A 301 -3.82 1.46 -18.16
CA ASP A 301 -3.62 0.13 -17.63
C ASP A 301 -4.02 -0.90 -18.67
N LYS A 302 -3.30 -2.00 -18.74
CA LYS A 302 -3.60 -3.12 -19.64
C LYS A 302 -3.26 -4.45 -19.00
N GLY A 303 -4.27 -5.28 -18.81
CA GLY A 303 -4.11 -6.60 -18.22
C GLY A 303 -5.36 -7.16 -17.57
N SER A 304 -5.15 -8.12 -16.68
CA SER A 304 -6.23 -8.89 -16.07
C SER A 304 -6.45 -8.62 -14.57
N LEU A 305 -5.69 -7.69 -13.97
CA LEU A 305 -5.85 -7.30 -12.56
C LEU A 305 -6.72 -6.06 -12.40
N PHE A 306 -6.50 -5.03 -13.23
CA PHE A 306 -7.26 -3.78 -13.23
C PHE A 306 -8.14 -3.64 -14.47
N GLY A 307 -7.89 -4.49 -15.49
CA GLY A 307 -8.53 -4.38 -16.80
C GLY A 307 -7.89 -3.34 -17.71
N ASP A 308 -8.43 -3.20 -18.90
CA ASP A 308 -7.98 -2.24 -19.90
C ASP A 308 -8.64 -0.89 -19.64
N ASN A 309 -7.88 0.05 -19.08
CA ASN A 309 -8.35 1.39 -18.74
C ASN A 309 -7.42 2.45 -19.35
N TRP A 310 -7.95 3.64 -19.58
CA TRP A 310 -7.16 4.80 -19.91
C TRP A 310 -7.80 6.08 -19.39
N GLY A 311 -7.00 7.12 -19.22
CA GLY A 311 -7.49 8.42 -18.76
C GLY A 311 -6.59 9.56 -19.20
N ILE A 312 -7.21 10.72 -19.37
CA ILE A 312 -6.51 11.99 -19.63
C ILE A 312 -6.95 13.00 -18.56
N GLN A 313 -6.01 13.76 -18.04
CA GLN A 313 -6.26 14.84 -17.11
C GLN A 313 -5.64 16.13 -17.60
N ILE A 314 -6.42 17.21 -17.59
CA ILE A 314 -5.96 18.58 -17.83
C ILE A 314 -6.09 19.35 -16.52
N GLY A 315 -5.03 20.06 -16.12
CA GLY A 315 -4.99 20.87 -14.92
C GLY A 315 -4.44 22.25 -15.17
N ILE A 316 -5.03 23.23 -14.50
CA ILE A 316 -4.56 24.63 -14.49
C ILE A 316 -4.38 25.02 -13.02
N ARG A 317 -3.21 25.52 -12.67
CA ARG A 317 -2.88 25.97 -11.32
C ARG A 317 -2.35 27.39 -11.36
N LYS A 318 -2.83 28.25 -10.46
CA LYS A 318 -2.30 29.58 -10.20
C LYS A 318 -1.75 29.62 -8.77
N GLU A 319 -0.51 30.04 -8.63
CA GLU A 319 0.15 30.30 -7.35
C GLU A 319 0.47 31.79 -7.21
N GLY A 320 0.36 32.32 -5.99
CA GLY A 320 0.53 33.72 -5.66
C GLY A 320 -0.79 34.51 -5.67
N LEU A 321 -0.69 35.83 -5.66
CA LEU A 321 -1.86 36.71 -5.63
C LEU A 321 -2.68 36.61 -6.93
N LEU A 322 -3.99 36.36 -6.82
CA LEU A 322 -4.90 36.36 -7.95
C LEU A 322 -5.12 37.78 -8.49
N PHE A 323 -5.15 38.79 -7.57
CA PHE A 323 -5.31 40.17 -7.89
C PHE A 323 -4.32 40.99 -7.07
N SER A 324 -3.66 41.97 -7.71
CA SER A 324 -2.88 43.00 -7.07
C SER A 324 -3.69 44.32 -7.19
N THR A 325 -4.25 44.78 -6.10
CA THR A 325 -4.69 46.17 -6.01
C THR A 325 -3.43 47.03 -5.91
N LYS A 326 -2.95 47.57 -7.04
CA LYS A 326 -2.03 48.68 -6.97
C LYS A 326 -2.77 49.81 -6.25
N LYS A 327 -2.31 50.17 -5.05
CA LYS A 327 -2.53 51.51 -4.49
C LYS A 327 -1.59 52.47 -5.18
#